data_fefebc3673a2d91d71a141c663290736
#
_entry.id   fefebc3673a2d91d71a141c663290736
#
_cell.length_a   1.000
_cell.length_b   1.000
_cell.length_c   1.000
_cell.angle_alpha   90.00
_cell.angle_beta   90.00
_cell.angle_gamma   90.00
#
_symmetry.space_group_name_H-M   'P 1'
#
loop_
_entity.id
_entity.type
_entity.pdbx_description
1 polymer ?
#
loop_
_entity_poly.entity_id
_entity_poly.type
_entity_poly.pdbx_seq_one_letter_code
_entity_poly.pdbx_strand_id
1 'polypeptide(L)'
;MNRVAITGAGTINSLGHSVKETLASMADGSCGIGELSFRDVDRLDIKIGGQVKDFVPTTVFNRQQLSLYDRVTQFTLIAAKEAIKQSEITFSGELSARSGVVLGTAGGGVSTWDDNYRAVYEEGKNRVHPFVVPKLMNNAAASHVSMEYNLKGPSFTVSTACASSNHAMAQAFQMVRSGLSDVMITGGSESMLCFGGVKAWEGLRVMSKDACRPFSANRNGMVQGEGAAIFVLENFDNARKRGAEILAEVIGYAMSSDASDIVMPSKQGAARAIKGALIDAQLNSEEVQYI
;
A
#
# COMPACT_ATOMS: atom_id res chain seq x y z
N MET A 1 -17.21 22.18 2.49
CA MET A 1 -16.12 21.18 2.36
C MET A 1 -16.00 20.81 0.89
N ASN A 2 -14.78 20.58 0.40
CA ASN A 2 -14.57 20.19 -1.00
C ASN A 2 -15.03 18.74 -1.23
N ARG A 3 -15.55 18.46 -2.42
CA ARG A 3 -15.69 17.10 -2.94
C ARG A 3 -14.32 16.57 -3.35
N VAL A 4 -14.13 15.25 -3.28
CA VAL A 4 -12.82 14.64 -3.54
C VAL A 4 -12.93 13.58 -4.62
N ALA A 5 -12.27 13.81 -5.75
CA ALA A 5 -12.22 12.90 -6.88
C ALA A 5 -11.00 11.97 -6.81
N ILE A 6 -11.13 10.75 -7.33
CA ILE A 6 -10.03 9.90 -7.73
C ILE A 6 -9.82 10.12 -9.23
N THR A 7 -8.63 10.62 -9.59
CA THR A 7 -8.28 10.92 -10.99
C THR A 7 -7.17 10.03 -11.54
N GLY A 8 -6.59 9.17 -10.70
CA GLY A 8 -5.60 8.19 -11.14
C GLY A 8 -5.49 7.03 -10.17
N ALA A 9 -5.20 5.86 -10.72
CA ALA A 9 -4.98 4.62 -10.01
C ALA A 9 -3.78 3.88 -10.59
N GLY A 10 -3.02 3.20 -9.75
CA GLY A 10 -1.90 2.37 -10.16
C GLY A 10 -1.64 1.25 -9.19
N THR A 11 -1.17 0.12 -9.65
CA THR A 11 -0.90 -1.05 -8.81
C THR A 11 0.21 -1.92 -9.37
N ILE A 12 0.86 -2.64 -8.47
CA ILE A 12 1.68 -3.82 -8.74
C ILE A 12 1.41 -4.83 -7.65
N ASN A 13 1.05 -6.05 -8.02
CA ASN A 13 0.70 -7.11 -7.07
C ASN A 13 0.91 -8.49 -7.72
N SER A 14 0.54 -9.56 -7.02
CA SER A 14 0.70 -10.94 -7.49
C SER A 14 -0.16 -11.33 -8.70
N LEU A 15 -1.13 -10.48 -9.11
CA LEU A 15 -2.00 -10.68 -10.26
C LEU A 15 -1.55 -9.88 -11.50
N GLY A 16 -0.72 -8.85 -11.33
CA GLY A 16 -0.24 -8.01 -12.43
C GLY A 16 0.59 -6.83 -11.98
N HIS A 17 1.27 -6.20 -12.95
CA HIS A 17 2.15 -5.05 -12.74
C HIS A 17 1.47 -3.72 -13.12
N SER A 18 0.17 -3.75 -13.37
CA SER A 18 -0.66 -2.58 -13.69
C SER A 18 -2.11 -2.82 -13.26
N VAL A 19 -2.92 -1.76 -13.21
CA VAL A 19 -4.36 -1.86 -12.99
C VAL A 19 -5.02 -2.73 -14.06
N LYS A 20 -4.64 -2.51 -15.33
CA LYS A 20 -5.19 -3.26 -16.47
C LYS A 20 -4.93 -4.77 -16.35
N GLU A 21 -3.70 -5.17 -16.06
CA GLU A 21 -3.34 -6.58 -15.90
C GLU A 21 -4.03 -7.21 -14.68
N THR A 22 -4.07 -6.48 -13.55
CA THR A 22 -4.74 -6.93 -12.34
C THR A 22 -6.23 -7.18 -12.59
N LEU A 23 -6.93 -6.25 -13.25
CA LEU A 23 -8.35 -6.41 -13.57
C LEU A 23 -8.60 -7.56 -14.56
N ALA A 24 -7.74 -7.74 -15.55
CA ALA A 24 -7.83 -8.88 -16.47
C ALA A 24 -7.67 -10.22 -15.73
N SER A 25 -6.65 -10.35 -14.89
CA SER A 25 -6.43 -11.55 -14.08
C SER A 25 -7.59 -11.83 -13.11
N MET A 26 -8.19 -10.77 -12.52
CA MET A 26 -9.39 -10.92 -11.68
C MET A 26 -10.60 -11.40 -12.49
N ALA A 27 -10.81 -10.85 -13.69
CA ALA A 27 -11.90 -11.25 -14.57
C ALA A 27 -11.78 -12.72 -15.03
N ASP A 28 -10.55 -13.18 -15.25
CA ASP A 28 -10.26 -14.58 -15.62
C ASP A 28 -10.29 -15.53 -14.41
N GLY A 29 -10.52 -15.04 -13.19
CA GLY A 29 -10.48 -15.84 -11.97
C GLY A 29 -9.09 -16.37 -11.61
N SER A 30 -8.03 -15.72 -12.07
CA SER A 30 -6.65 -16.10 -11.78
C SER A 30 -6.33 -15.96 -10.29
N CYS A 31 -5.52 -16.91 -9.77
CA CYS A 31 -5.04 -16.88 -8.40
C CYS A 31 -3.62 -16.30 -8.35
N GLY A 32 -3.43 -15.24 -7.57
CA GLY A 32 -2.11 -14.63 -7.32
C GLY A 32 -1.26 -15.36 -6.30
N ILE A 33 -1.82 -16.30 -5.54
CA ILE A 33 -1.11 -17.12 -4.55
C ILE A 33 -0.34 -18.23 -5.25
N GLY A 34 0.92 -18.41 -4.86
CA GLY A 34 1.78 -19.46 -5.38
C GLY A 34 2.92 -19.77 -4.45
N GLU A 35 3.85 -20.61 -4.87
CA GLU A 35 5.05 -20.92 -4.11
C GLU A 35 5.92 -19.68 -3.95
N LEU A 36 6.43 -19.49 -2.73
CA LEU A 36 7.37 -18.43 -2.38
C LEU A 36 8.76 -18.75 -2.91
N SER A 37 9.44 -17.73 -3.42
CA SER A 37 10.81 -17.84 -3.96
C SER A 37 11.68 -16.72 -3.42
N PHE A 38 12.45 -17.03 -2.35
CA PHE A 38 13.48 -16.17 -1.77
C PHE A 38 14.45 -17.03 -0.94
N ARG A 39 15.55 -16.43 -0.48
CA ARG A 39 16.60 -17.10 0.29
C ARG A 39 16.03 -17.76 1.55
N ASP A 40 16.42 -19.01 1.83
CA ASP A 40 16.04 -19.81 3.01
C ASP A 40 14.54 -20.14 3.14
N VAL A 41 13.77 -20.04 2.07
CA VAL A 41 12.33 -20.43 2.05
C VAL A 41 12.13 -21.87 2.53
N ASP A 42 13.09 -22.77 2.28
CA ASP A 42 13.04 -24.18 2.70
C ASP A 42 12.96 -24.36 4.23
N ARG A 43 13.45 -23.40 5.00
CA ARG A 43 13.43 -23.39 6.48
C ARG A 43 12.08 -22.93 7.05
N LEU A 44 11.14 -22.51 6.21
CA LEU A 44 9.80 -22.10 6.60
C LEU A 44 8.81 -23.26 6.54
N ASP A 45 7.79 -23.23 7.39
CA ASP A 45 6.62 -24.11 7.28
C ASP A 45 5.62 -23.59 6.25
N ILE A 46 5.54 -22.27 6.09
CA ILE A 46 4.68 -21.59 5.11
C ILE A 46 5.46 -21.44 3.80
N LYS A 47 4.98 -22.09 2.74
CA LYS A 47 5.62 -22.10 1.43
C LYS A 47 4.87 -21.32 0.37
N ILE A 48 3.69 -20.78 0.70
CA ILE A 48 2.82 -20.06 -0.25
C ILE A 48 2.62 -18.61 0.16
N GLY A 49 2.44 -17.75 -0.85
CA GLY A 49 2.18 -16.32 -0.68
C GLY A 49 1.76 -15.65 -1.97
N GLY A 50 1.25 -14.44 -1.86
CA GLY A 50 0.96 -13.56 -3.00
C GLY A 50 2.20 -12.76 -3.40
N GLN A 51 3.26 -13.42 -3.85
CA GLN A 51 4.49 -12.78 -4.29
C GLN A 51 4.31 -12.15 -5.68
N VAL A 52 4.85 -10.95 -5.90
CA VAL A 52 4.85 -10.33 -7.23
C VAL A 52 5.73 -11.14 -8.16
N LYS A 53 5.13 -11.74 -9.18
CA LYS A 53 5.78 -12.64 -10.14
C LYS A 53 6.51 -11.85 -11.22
N ASP A 54 7.57 -12.43 -11.78
CA ASP A 54 8.30 -11.90 -12.95
C ASP A 54 8.80 -10.45 -12.81
N PHE A 55 8.92 -9.97 -11.58
CA PHE A 55 9.43 -8.64 -11.31
C PHE A 55 10.96 -8.63 -11.29
N VAL A 56 11.52 -8.02 -12.33
CA VAL A 56 12.98 -7.82 -12.47
C VAL A 56 13.30 -6.35 -12.22
N PRO A 57 13.76 -5.98 -11.01
CA PRO A 57 13.96 -4.56 -10.63
C PRO A 57 14.89 -3.78 -11.56
N THR A 58 15.88 -4.44 -12.15
CA THR A 58 16.88 -3.83 -13.04
C THR A 58 16.32 -3.37 -14.39
N THR A 59 15.12 -3.81 -14.77
CA THR A 59 14.43 -3.32 -15.98
C THR A 59 13.72 -1.99 -15.77
N VAL A 60 13.48 -1.63 -14.49
CA VAL A 60 12.73 -0.42 -14.10
C VAL A 60 13.63 0.62 -13.46
N PHE A 61 14.57 0.17 -12.64
CA PHE A 61 15.43 1.04 -11.82
C PHE A 61 16.91 0.86 -12.17
N ASN A 62 17.65 1.95 -12.20
CA ASN A 62 19.09 1.91 -12.35
C ASN A 62 19.80 1.45 -11.04
N ARG A 63 21.11 1.18 -11.14
CA ARG A 63 21.90 0.68 -10.01
C ARG A 63 21.89 1.61 -8.79
N GLN A 64 21.93 2.92 -9.01
CA GLN A 64 21.90 3.91 -7.93
C GLN A 64 20.53 3.88 -7.21
N GLN A 65 19.43 3.86 -7.95
CA GLN A 65 18.08 3.76 -7.42
C GLN A 65 17.89 2.46 -6.61
N LEU A 66 18.35 1.32 -7.12
CA LEU A 66 18.28 0.05 -6.41
C LEU A 66 19.10 0.03 -5.10
N SER A 67 20.17 0.82 -5.01
CA SER A 67 20.90 0.97 -3.77
C SER A 67 20.15 1.77 -2.69
N LEU A 68 19.17 2.59 -3.10
CA LEU A 68 18.38 3.46 -2.21
C LEU A 68 16.98 2.92 -1.91
N TYR A 69 16.42 2.03 -2.76
CA TYR A 69 15.04 1.59 -2.66
C TYR A 69 14.94 0.17 -2.10
N ASP A 70 14.24 0.02 -0.97
CA ASP A 70 13.72 -1.28 -0.55
C ASP A 70 12.63 -1.73 -1.55
N ARG A 71 12.31 -3.01 -1.55
CA ARG A 71 11.26 -3.59 -2.40
C ARG A 71 9.92 -2.88 -2.23
N VAL A 72 9.54 -2.50 -1.01
CA VAL A 72 8.32 -1.73 -0.73
C VAL A 72 8.32 -0.37 -1.45
N THR A 73 9.45 0.31 -1.49
CA THR A 73 9.62 1.59 -2.20
C THR A 73 9.57 1.40 -3.71
N GLN A 74 10.17 0.32 -4.23
CA GLN A 74 10.12 -0.01 -5.66
C GLN A 74 8.68 -0.21 -6.13
N PHE A 75 7.87 -1.00 -5.42
CA PHE A 75 6.46 -1.20 -5.73
C PHE A 75 5.67 0.10 -5.66
N THR A 76 5.90 0.90 -4.62
CA THR A 76 5.25 2.20 -4.48
C THR A 76 5.51 3.11 -5.69
N LEU A 77 6.76 3.22 -6.12
CA LEU A 77 7.14 4.09 -7.24
C LEU A 77 6.54 3.62 -8.58
N ILE A 78 6.44 2.30 -8.79
CA ILE A 78 5.79 1.74 -9.99
C ILE A 78 4.30 2.09 -10.00
N ALA A 79 3.59 1.82 -8.90
CA ALA A 79 2.17 2.11 -8.79
C ALA A 79 1.88 3.62 -8.83
N ALA A 80 2.71 4.45 -8.18
CA ALA A 80 2.59 5.91 -8.23
C ALA A 80 2.78 6.46 -9.64
N LYS A 81 3.75 5.91 -10.40
CA LYS A 81 3.98 6.30 -11.80
C LYS A 81 2.76 6.02 -12.66
N GLU A 82 2.11 4.88 -12.52
CA GLU A 82 0.90 4.53 -13.25
C GLU A 82 -0.24 5.49 -12.89
N ALA A 83 -0.52 5.68 -11.58
CA ALA A 83 -1.58 6.55 -11.09
C ALA A 83 -1.41 8.02 -11.53
N ILE A 84 -0.20 8.57 -11.39
CA ILE A 84 0.08 9.95 -11.77
C ILE A 84 0.01 10.13 -13.29
N LYS A 85 0.49 9.16 -14.07
CA LYS A 85 0.37 9.18 -15.52
C LYS A 85 -1.09 9.19 -15.96
N GLN A 86 -1.95 8.38 -15.35
CA GLN A 86 -3.38 8.34 -15.66
C GLN A 86 -4.08 9.65 -15.29
N SER A 87 -3.69 10.27 -14.17
CA SER A 87 -4.28 11.53 -13.75
C SER A 87 -3.94 12.73 -14.65
N GLU A 88 -2.91 12.60 -15.49
CA GLU A 88 -2.40 13.67 -16.36
C GLU A 88 -1.99 14.96 -15.61
N ILE A 89 -1.69 14.86 -14.30
CA ILE A 89 -1.26 16.01 -13.49
C ILE A 89 0.23 16.26 -13.67
N THR A 90 0.58 17.52 -13.88
CA THR A 90 1.97 18.00 -13.81
C THR A 90 2.15 18.87 -12.57
N PHE A 91 2.99 18.43 -11.65
CA PHE A 91 3.25 19.14 -10.40
C PHE A 91 4.29 20.23 -10.59
N SER A 92 3.85 21.48 -10.64
CA SER A 92 4.72 22.66 -10.78
C SER A 92 4.14 23.87 -10.04
N GLY A 93 4.98 24.86 -9.77
CA GLY A 93 4.55 26.11 -9.15
C GLY A 93 3.79 25.92 -7.85
N GLU A 94 2.66 26.59 -7.72
CA GLU A 94 1.81 26.54 -6.54
C GLU A 94 1.19 25.15 -6.32
N LEU A 95 0.81 24.45 -7.39
CA LEU A 95 0.25 23.11 -7.28
C LEU A 95 1.24 22.15 -6.61
N SER A 96 2.54 22.25 -6.90
CA SER A 96 3.59 21.48 -6.22
C SER A 96 3.58 21.71 -4.70
N ALA A 97 3.44 22.96 -4.27
CA ALA A 97 3.40 23.32 -2.84
C ALA A 97 2.11 22.85 -2.15
N ARG A 98 1.01 22.71 -2.89
CA ARG A 98 -0.29 22.28 -2.40
C ARG A 98 -0.59 20.79 -2.68
N SER A 99 0.42 20.04 -3.14
CA SER A 99 0.31 18.60 -3.38
C SER A 99 1.22 17.83 -2.45
N GLY A 100 0.69 16.75 -1.88
CA GLY A 100 1.39 15.93 -0.89
C GLY A 100 1.27 14.44 -1.13
N VAL A 101 1.81 13.66 -0.21
CA VAL A 101 1.76 12.20 -0.23
C VAL A 101 1.55 11.64 1.17
N VAL A 102 0.55 10.79 1.33
CA VAL A 102 0.31 10.02 2.57
C VAL A 102 0.14 8.57 2.19
N LEU A 103 1.04 7.71 2.64
CA LEU A 103 1.03 6.29 2.33
C LEU A 103 0.87 5.44 3.58
N GLY A 104 0.32 4.25 3.41
CA GLY A 104 0.22 3.23 4.44
C GLY A 104 1.21 2.10 4.23
N THR A 105 1.90 1.70 5.30
CA THR A 105 2.68 0.46 5.37
C THR A 105 2.78 -0.01 6.81
N ALA A 106 2.71 -1.31 7.04
CA ALA A 106 2.87 -1.87 8.38
C ALA A 106 4.35 -2.07 8.74
N GLY A 107 5.14 -2.60 7.82
CA GLY A 107 6.50 -3.03 8.06
C GLY A 107 7.60 -2.15 7.46
N GLY A 108 7.29 -1.35 6.44
CA GLY A 108 8.32 -0.60 5.72
C GLY A 108 9.35 -1.50 5.05
N GLY A 109 10.62 -1.17 5.16
CA GLY A 109 11.73 -1.88 4.51
C GLY A 109 12.19 -3.16 5.22
N VAL A 110 11.28 -4.10 5.48
CA VAL A 110 11.57 -5.36 6.20
C VAL A 110 12.63 -6.20 5.48
N SER A 111 12.61 -6.24 4.14
CA SER A 111 13.62 -6.96 3.36
C SER A 111 15.03 -6.39 3.59
N THR A 112 15.13 -5.06 3.66
CA THR A 112 16.40 -4.39 4.00
C THR A 112 16.89 -4.73 5.41
N TRP A 113 15.99 -4.83 6.40
CA TRP A 113 16.32 -5.29 7.75
C TRP A 113 16.86 -6.71 7.74
N ASP A 114 16.12 -7.65 7.13
CA ASP A 114 16.48 -9.07 7.07
C ASP A 114 17.88 -9.26 6.46
N ASP A 115 18.13 -8.67 5.29
CA ASP A 115 19.40 -8.78 4.59
C ASP A 115 20.59 -8.20 5.37
N ASN A 116 20.41 -7.03 6.01
CA ASN A 116 21.51 -6.38 6.72
C ASN A 116 21.80 -7.01 8.08
N TYR A 117 20.79 -7.51 8.80
CA TYR A 117 21.03 -8.26 10.03
C TYR A 117 21.74 -9.58 9.77
N ARG A 118 21.37 -10.30 8.69
CA ARG A 118 22.11 -11.47 8.25
C ARG A 118 23.57 -11.16 7.94
N ALA A 119 23.81 -10.09 7.18
CA ALA A 119 25.16 -9.67 6.83
C ALA A 119 26.03 -9.43 8.06
N VAL A 120 25.47 -8.81 9.11
CA VAL A 120 26.21 -8.53 10.35
C VAL A 120 26.34 -9.79 11.24
N TYR A 121 25.24 -10.50 11.50
CA TYR A 121 25.22 -11.57 12.52
C TYR A 121 25.61 -12.95 11.99
N GLU A 122 25.20 -13.28 10.75
CA GLU A 122 25.53 -14.60 10.16
C GLU A 122 26.82 -14.55 9.34
N GLU A 123 27.05 -13.45 8.58
CA GLU A 123 28.22 -13.35 7.67
C GLU A 123 29.40 -12.59 8.30
N GLY A 124 29.28 -12.11 9.54
CA GLY A 124 30.33 -11.41 10.28
C GLY A 124 30.79 -10.09 9.67
N LYS A 125 29.96 -9.44 8.84
CA LYS A 125 30.31 -8.16 8.21
C LYS A 125 30.27 -7.04 9.25
N ASN A 126 31.33 -6.25 9.34
CA ASN A 126 31.40 -5.08 10.22
C ASN A 126 30.87 -3.79 9.58
N ARG A 127 30.40 -3.87 8.34
CA ARG A 127 29.87 -2.71 7.60
C ARG A 127 28.59 -3.08 6.87
N VAL A 128 27.61 -2.18 6.94
CA VAL A 128 26.38 -2.22 6.15
C VAL A 128 26.37 -1.05 5.17
N HIS A 129 25.43 -1.08 4.24
CA HIS A 129 25.29 0.01 3.27
C HIS A 129 24.96 1.33 3.99
N PRO A 130 25.59 2.50 3.64
CA PRO A 130 25.35 3.77 4.34
C PRO A 130 23.89 4.21 4.36
N PHE A 131 23.10 3.82 3.35
CA PHE A 131 21.68 4.17 3.24
C PHE A 131 20.71 3.10 3.77
N VAL A 132 21.17 2.18 4.60
CA VAL A 132 20.28 1.17 5.23
C VAL A 132 19.16 1.86 6.00
N VAL A 133 19.47 2.85 6.85
CA VAL A 133 18.47 3.55 7.65
C VAL A 133 17.42 4.26 6.78
N PRO A 134 17.77 5.17 5.85
CA PRO A 134 16.78 5.78 4.96
C PRO A 134 15.97 4.78 4.14
N LYS A 135 16.56 3.63 3.78
CA LYS A 135 15.93 2.60 2.96
C LYS A 135 14.88 1.78 3.72
N LEU A 136 15.13 1.52 5.01
CA LEU A 136 14.25 0.67 5.83
C LEU A 136 13.11 1.42 6.54
N MET A 137 13.21 2.74 6.70
CA MET A 137 12.21 3.53 7.44
C MET A 137 10.84 3.47 6.77
N ASN A 138 9.77 3.41 7.58
CA ASN A 138 8.39 3.32 7.05
C ASN A 138 8.04 4.47 6.11
N ASN A 139 8.59 5.67 6.32
CA ASN A 139 8.33 6.83 5.45
C ASN A 139 9.20 6.88 4.19
N ALA A 140 10.10 5.92 3.96
CA ALA A 140 10.98 5.92 2.80
C ALA A 140 10.20 6.02 1.47
N ALA A 141 9.17 5.20 1.30
CA ALA A 141 8.35 5.20 0.09
C ALA A 141 7.66 6.55 -0.16
N ALA A 142 7.04 7.14 0.88
CA ALA A 142 6.40 8.46 0.78
C ALA A 142 7.40 9.56 0.42
N SER A 143 8.59 9.54 1.04
CA SER A 143 9.67 10.49 0.75
C SER A 143 10.16 10.37 -0.69
N HIS A 144 10.34 9.16 -1.21
CA HIS A 144 10.78 8.95 -2.59
C HIS A 144 9.72 9.39 -3.62
N VAL A 145 8.43 9.14 -3.37
CA VAL A 145 7.35 9.67 -4.22
C VAL A 145 7.34 11.21 -4.21
N SER A 146 7.49 11.82 -3.01
CA SER A 146 7.57 13.27 -2.87
C SER A 146 8.72 13.87 -3.67
N MET A 147 9.90 13.26 -3.62
CA MET A 147 11.09 13.71 -4.37
C MET A 147 10.93 13.52 -5.88
N GLU A 148 10.44 12.36 -6.32
CA GLU A 148 10.30 12.02 -7.74
C GLU A 148 9.35 12.96 -8.46
N TYR A 149 8.26 13.38 -7.79
CA TYR A 149 7.21 14.22 -8.39
C TYR A 149 7.21 15.66 -7.88
N ASN A 150 8.24 16.07 -7.12
CA ASN A 150 8.36 17.44 -6.58
C ASN A 150 7.12 17.87 -5.76
N LEU A 151 6.59 16.97 -4.92
CA LEU A 151 5.45 17.25 -4.05
C LEU A 151 5.95 17.90 -2.76
N LYS A 152 5.62 19.17 -2.54
CA LYS A 152 6.14 20.00 -1.44
C LYS A 152 5.14 20.19 -0.30
N GLY A 153 3.94 19.65 -0.45
CA GLY A 153 2.92 19.60 0.61
C GLY A 153 3.23 18.54 1.68
N PRO A 154 2.24 18.16 2.50
CA PRO A 154 2.42 17.16 3.54
C PRO A 154 2.94 15.82 2.99
N SER A 155 3.98 15.26 3.62
CA SER A 155 4.57 13.97 3.24
C SER A 155 4.83 13.13 4.50
N PHE A 156 4.06 12.05 4.69
CA PHE A 156 4.23 11.15 5.83
C PHE A 156 3.62 9.76 5.59
N THR A 157 3.82 8.86 6.54
CA THR A 157 3.33 7.50 6.47
C THR A 157 2.47 7.17 7.68
N VAL A 158 1.40 6.43 7.45
CA VAL A 158 0.52 5.86 8.48
C VAL A 158 0.88 4.39 8.66
N SER A 159 1.06 3.97 9.91
CA SER A 159 1.35 2.57 10.26
C SER A 159 0.34 2.10 11.32
N THR A 160 -0.68 1.37 10.86
CA THR A 160 -1.78 0.84 11.67
C THR A 160 -2.11 -0.60 11.25
N ALA A 161 -1.06 -1.42 11.13
CA ALA A 161 -1.15 -2.80 10.65
C ALA A 161 -1.89 -2.92 9.31
N CYS A 162 -2.79 -3.88 9.14
CA CYS A 162 -3.54 -4.12 7.89
C CYS A 162 -4.40 -2.92 7.44
N ALA A 163 -4.78 -2.02 8.35
CA ALA A 163 -5.57 -0.83 8.05
C ALA A 163 -4.73 0.38 7.57
N SER A 164 -3.40 0.26 7.48
CA SER A 164 -2.50 1.39 7.20
C SER A 164 -2.88 2.16 5.93
N SER A 165 -3.14 1.46 4.82
CA SER A 165 -3.50 2.11 3.55
C SER A 165 -4.86 2.79 3.60
N ASN A 166 -5.86 2.17 4.25
CA ASN A 166 -7.18 2.78 4.41
C ASN A 166 -7.10 4.04 5.29
N HIS A 167 -6.33 4.01 6.37
CA HIS A 167 -6.10 5.18 7.22
C HIS A 167 -5.30 6.28 6.48
N ALA A 168 -4.32 5.91 5.64
CA ALA A 168 -3.60 6.87 4.81
C ALA A 168 -4.54 7.56 3.81
N MET A 169 -5.40 6.79 3.13
CA MET A 169 -6.42 7.32 2.22
C MET A 169 -7.40 8.24 2.95
N ALA A 170 -7.80 7.90 4.18
CA ALA A 170 -8.66 8.72 5.02
C ALA A 170 -8.00 10.06 5.35
N GLN A 171 -6.71 10.08 5.70
CA GLN A 171 -5.96 11.31 5.97
C GLN A 171 -5.83 12.17 4.71
N ALA A 172 -5.48 11.56 3.58
CA ALA A 172 -5.39 12.25 2.30
C ALA A 172 -6.74 12.83 1.87
N PHE A 173 -7.81 12.07 2.00
CA PHE A 173 -9.18 12.54 1.76
C PHE A 173 -9.52 13.78 2.59
N GLN A 174 -9.23 13.75 3.90
CA GLN A 174 -9.49 14.90 4.76
C GLN A 174 -8.67 16.14 4.39
N MET A 175 -7.42 15.97 3.97
CA MET A 175 -6.59 17.09 3.53
C MET A 175 -7.15 17.77 2.29
N VAL A 176 -7.64 17.00 1.31
CA VAL A 176 -8.29 17.57 0.11
C VAL A 176 -9.68 18.14 0.46
N ARG A 177 -10.48 17.42 1.23
CA ARG A 177 -11.84 17.82 1.66
C ARG A 177 -11.84 19.14 2.45
N SER A 178 -10.84 19.33 3.33
CA SER A 178 -10.68 20.55 4.11
C SER A 178 -10.02 21.72 3.36
N GLY A 179 -9.45 21.46 2.17
CA GLY A 179 -8.71 22.46 1.41
C GLY A 179 -7.27 22.69 1.88
N LEU A 180 -6.73 21.83 2.76
CA LEU A 180 -5.33 21.85 3.15
C LEU A 180 -4.40 21.55 2.00
N SER A 181 -4.81 20.62 1.12
CA SER A 181 -4.11 20.25 -0.11
C SER A 181 -5.08 20.22 -1.28
N ASP A 182 -4.58 20.46 -2.49
CA ASP A 182 -5.38 20.35 -3.71
C ASP A 182 -5.30 18.96 -4.33
N VAL A 183 -4.14 18.31 -4.18
CA VAL A 183 -3.89 16.93 -4.65
C VAL A 183 -3.13 16.14 -3.60
N MET A 184 -3.53 14.89 -3.38
CA MET A 184 -2.83 13.96 -2.52
C MET A 184 -2.59 12.63 -3.23
N ILE A 185 -1.35 12.17 -3.21
CA ILE A 185 -0.97 10.81 -3.59
C ILE A 185 -1.15 9.94 -2.36
N THR A 186 -1.93 8.86 -2.48
CA THR A 186 -2.26 8.03 -1.32
C THR A 186 -2.48 6.57 -1.70
N GLY A 187 -2.59 5.71 -0.69
CA GLY A 187 -2.73 4.27 -0.83
C GLY A 187 -1.79 3.54 0.11
N GLY A 188 -1.25 2.43 -0.32
CA GLY A 188 -0.30 1.70 0.51
C GLY A 188 0.56 0.72 -0.27
N SER A 189 1.61 0.28 0.39
CA SER A 189 2.55 -0.71 -0.13
C SER A 189 3.07 -1.58 1.01
N GLU A 190 3.28 -2.87 0.71
CA GLU A 190 3.87 -3.80 1.65
C GLU A 190 4.79 -4.78 0.95
N SER A 191 5.89 -5.16 1.61
CA SER A 191 6.85 -6.13 1.10
C SER A 191 7.54 -6.86 2.26
N MET A 192 6.81 -7.80 2.88
CA MET A 192 7.30 -8.61 4.00
C MET A 192 7.61 -10.06 3.61
N LEU A 193 7.60 -10.40 2.31
CA LEU A 193 7.93 -11.74 1.81
C LEU A 193 9.45 -11.94 1.75
N CYS A 194 10.06 -12.04 2.92
CA CYS A 194 11.42 -12.47 3.16
C CYS A 194 11.43 -13.46 4.33
N PHE A 195 12.57 -14.13 4.57
CA PHE A 195 12.64 -15.19 5.59
C PHE A 195 12.20 -14.68 6.97
N GLY A 196 12.80 -13.59 7.46
CA GLY A 196 12.47 -13.03 8.78
C GLY A 196 11.03 -12.55 8.87
N GLY A 197 10.50 -11.92 7.81
CA GLY A 197 9.12 -11.47 7.74
C GLY A 197 8.12 -12.63 7.85
N VAL A 198 8.25 -13.65 7.01
CA VAL A 198 7.34 -14.81 7.03
C VAL A 198 7.51 -15.61 8.34
N LYS A 199 8.75 -15.77 8.84
CA LYS A 199 9.01 -16.48 10.09
C LYS A 199 8.38 -15.82 11.30
N ALA A 200 8.35 -14.49 11.35
CA ALA A 200 7.64 -13.76 12.41
C ALA A 200 6.14 -14.04 12.40
N TRP A 201 5.52 -14.08 11.22
CA TRP A 201 4.09 -14.42 11.07
C TRP A 201 3.79 -15.89 11.38
N GLU A 202 4.68 -16.83 11.07
CA GLU A 202 4.55 -18.23 11.50
C GLU A 202 4.42 -18.35 13.02
N GLY A 203 5.15 -17.49 13.75
CA GLY A 203 5.13 -17.46 15.22
C GLY A 203 3.74 -17.17 15.79
N LEU A 204 2.90 -16.40 15.09
CA LEU A 204 1.53 -16.10 15.50
C LEU A 204 0.54 -17.27 15.26
N ARG A 205 0.93 -18.27 14.45
CA ARG A 205 0.11 -19.46 14.11
C ARG A 205 -1.25 -19.12 13.47
N VAL A 206 -1.30 -18.01 12.72
CA VAL A 206 -2.52 -17.54 12.05
C VAL A 206 -2.47 -17.73 10.54
N MET A 207 -1.39 -18.31 10.01
CA MET A 207 -1.20 -18.49 8.57
C MET A 207 -1.72 -19.83 8.07
N SER A 208 -2.29 -19.82 6.88
CA SER A 208 -2.66 -21.03 6.12
C SER A 208 -1.46 -21.59 5.35
N LYS A 209 -1.37 -22.92 5.29
CA LYS A 209 -0.33 -23.64 4.51
C LYS A 209 -0.77 -24.00 3.10
N ASP A 210 -2.05 -23.83 2.78
CA ASP A 210 -2.64 -24.37 1.55
C ASP A 210 -3.41 -23.34 0.72
N ALA A 211 -4.21 -22.46 1.32
CA ALA A 211 -5.01 -21.49 0.56
C ALA A 211 -5.56 -20.34 1.41
N CYS A 212 -5.90 -19.24 0.75
CA CYS A 212 -6.69 -18.15 1.32
C CYS A 212 -8.18 -18.35 0.95
N ARG A 213 -9.02 -18.55 1.97
CA ARG A 213 -10.45 -18.82 1.79
C ARG A 213 -11.30 -17.91 2.67
N PRO A 214 -11.33 -16.58 2.39
CA PRO A 214 -12.12 -15.66 3.19
C PRO A 214 -13.61 -16.04 3.17
N PHE A 215 -14.28 -15.86 4.31
CA PHE A 215 -15.70 -16.18 4.55
C PHE A 215 -16.08 -17.67 4.43
N SER A 216 -15.19 -18.55 4.03
CA SER A 216 -15.47 -19.98 3.90
C SER A 216 -15.53 -20.68 5.27
N ALA A 217 -16.38 -21.69 5.40
CA ALA A 217 -16.49 -22.48 6.63
C ALA A 217 -15.20 -23.26 6.96
N ASN A 218 -14.43 -23.65 5.95
CA ASN A 218 -13.17 -24.38 6.09
C ASN A 218 -11.92 -23.49 6.00
N ARG A 219 -12.07 -22.15 6.23
CA ARG A 219 -10.90 -21.26 6.30
C ARG A 219 -10.01 -21.67 7.48
N ASN A 220 -8.71 -21.63 7.27
CA ASN A 220 -7.73 -22.12 8.25
C ASN A 220 -6.55 -21.15 8.47
N GLY A 221 -6.69 -19.91 8.06
CA GLY A 221 -5.67 -18.88 8.26
C GLY A 221 -5.55 -17.92 7.10
N MET A 222 -4.64 -16.97 7.23
CA MET A 222 -4.32 -15.96 6.21
C MET A 222 -3.16 -16.42 5.32
N VAL A 223 -3.04 -15.82 4.14
CA VAL A 223 -1.88 -15.93 3.26
C VAL A 223 -1.30 -14.55 3.04
N GLN A 224 0.01 -14.42 3.26
CA GLN A 224 0.73 -13.15 3.11
C GLN A 224 0.93 -12.81 1.64
N GLY A 225 0.80 -11.51 1.30
CA GLY A 225 1.09 -10.98 -0.02
C GLY A 225 2.02 -9.78 0.03
N GLU A 226 2.46 -9.33 -1.13
CA GLU A 226 3.20 -8.09 -1.33
C GLU A 226 2.63 -7.32 -2.52
N GLY A 227 2.93 -6.02 -2.58
CA GLY A 227 2.51 -5.15 -3.67
C GLY A 227 2.28 -3.71 -3.23
N ALA A 228 1.76 -2.91 -4.15
CA ALA A 228 1.33 -1.55 -3.91
C ALA A 228 0.06 -1.22 -4.68
N ALA A 229 -0.79 -0.36 -4.10
CA ALA A 229 -1.90 0.29 -4.78
C ALA A 229 -1.91 1.77 -4.40
N ILE A 230 -1.88 2.63 -5.40
CA ILE A 230 -1.76 4.08 -5.25
C ILE A 230 -2.87 4.79 -6.02
N PHE A 231 -3.44 5.80 -5.39
CA PHE A 231 -4.46 6.68 -5.97
C PHE A 231 -4.01 8.13 -5.96
N VAL A 232 -4.50 8.88 -6.93
CA VAL A 232 -4.44 10.35 -6.96
C VAL A 232 -5.79 10.87 -6.51
N LEU A 233 -5.84 11.51 -5.33
CA LEU A 233 -7.00 12.23 -4.84
C LEU A 233 -6.86 13.71 -5.18
N GLU A 234 -7.90 14.30 -5.74
CA GLU A 234 -7.89 15.69 -6.19
C GLU A 234 -9.18 16.40 -5.79
N ASN A 235 -9.10 17.70 -5.56
CA ASN A 235 -10.29 18.54 -5.45
C ASN A 235 -11.16 18.34 -6.70
N PHE A 236 -12.41 17.94 -6.51
CA PHE A 236 -13.33 17.55 -7.58
C PHE A 236 -13.58 18.68 -8.60
N ASP A 237 -13.72 19.91 -8.11
CA ASP A 237 -13.98 21.05 -8.99
C ASP A 237 -12.75 21.42 -9.82
N ASN A 238 -11.55 21.29 -9.23
CA ASN A 238 -10.28 21.46 -9.95
C ASN A 238 -10.10 20.38 -11.03
N ALA A 239 -10.40 19.11 -10.69
CA ALA A 239 -10.35 17.99 -11.64
C ALA A 239 -11.29 18.24 -12.83
N ARG A 240 -12.55 18.62 -12.58
CA ARG A 240 -13.51 18.98 -13.63
C ARG A 240 -13.07 20.16 -14.48
N LYS A 241 -12.56 21.22 -13.83
CA LYS A 241 -12.12 22.45 -14.52
C LYS A 241 -10.99 22.20 -15.50
N ARG A 242 -10.07 21.27 -15.19
CA ARG A 242 -8.95 20.88 -16.09
C ARG A 242 -9.33 19.76 -17.09
N GLY A 243 -10.56 19.25 -17.05
CA GLY A 243 -11.04 18.19 -17.94
C GLY A 243 -10.53 16.80 -17.60
N ALA A 244 -10.18 16.54 -16.35
CA ALA A 244 -9.69 15.24 -15.90
C ALA A 244 -10.76 14.14 -16.05
N GLU A 245 -10.33 12.92 -16.37
CA GLU A 245 -11.15 11.73 -16.16
C GLU A 245 -11.31 11.49 -14.65
N ILE A 246 -12.55 11.46 -14.19
CA ILE A 246 -12.89 11.17 -12.79
C ILE A 246 -13.31 9.70 -12.72
N LEU A 247 -12.46 8.88 -12.09
CA LEU A 247 -12.69 7.45 -11.94
C LEU A 247 -13.76 7.15 -10.89
N ALA A 248 -13.74 7.90 -9.79
CA ALA A 248 -14.68 7.79 -8.68
C ALA A 248 -14.65 9.05 -7.81
N GLU A 249 -15.58 9.14 -6.87
CA GLU A 249 -15.59 10.14 -5.80
C GLU A 249 -15.50 9.44 -4.44
N VAL A 250 -14.63 9.92 -3.57
CA VAL A 250 -14.61 9.50 -2.16
C VAL A 250 -15.59 10.39 -1.40
N ILE A 251 -16.62 9.78 -0.84
CA ILE A 251 -17.73 10.54 -0.21
C ILE A 251 -17.75 10.45 1.31
N GLY A 252 -17.06 9.46 1.90
CA GLY A 252 -17.00 9.36 3.36
C GLY A 252 -16.00 8.30 3.82
N TYR A 253 -15.62 8.40 5.07
CA TYR A 253 -14.76 7.42 5.74
C TYR A 253 -15.00 7.43 7.26
N ALA A 254 -14.53 6.37 7.92
CA ALA A 254 -14.40 6.37 9.38
C ALA A 254 -13.27 5.44 9.82
N MET A 255 -12.75 5.71 11.00
CA MET A 255 -11.79 4.88 11.71
C MET A 255 -12.32 4.55 13.10
N SER A 256 -12.00 3.36 13.61
CA SER A 256 -12.33 2.96 14.97
C SER A 256 -11.23 2.09 15.57
N SER A 257 -11.20 1.98 16.90
CA SER A 257 -10.36 1.03 17.62
C SER A 257 -11.23 0.03 18.33
N ASP A 258 -10.83 -1.24 18.33
CA ASP A 258 -11.52 -2.29 19.09
C ASP A 258 -11.33 -2.13 20.59
N ALA A 259 -10.17 -1.64 21.02
CA ALA A 259 -9.78 -1.40 22.41
C ALA A 259 -10.01 -2.63 23.33
N SER A 260 -9.78 -3.84 22.78
CA SER A 260 -10.03 -5.10 23.47
C SER A 260 -8.79 -6.01 23.48
N ASP A 261 -8.58 -6.80 22.46
CA ASP A 261 -7.49 -7.76 22.34
C ASP A 261 -6.49 -7.35 21.28
N ILE A 262 -5.20 -7.71 21.45
CA ILE A 262 -4.13 -7.33 20.53
C ILE A 262 -4.20 -8.09 19.19
N VAL A 263 -4.83 -9.27 19.17
CA VAL A 263 -4.89 -10.16 18.00
C VAL A 263 -6.32 -10.43 17.54
N MET A 264 -7.25 -10.63 18.48
CA MET A 264 -8.64 -11.01 18.17
C MET A 264 -9.49 -9.80 17.78
N PRO A 265 -9.99 -9.73 16.51
CA PRO A 265 -10.78 -8.58 16.06
C PRO A 265 -12.19 -8.59 16.68
N SER A 266 -12.74 -7.39 16.90
CA SER A 266 -14.09 -7.20 17.41
C SER A 266 -15.09 -6.99 16.26
N LYS A 267 -16.15 -7.82 16.22
CA LYS A 267 -17.28 -7.61 15.28
C LYS A 267 -17.91 -6.22 15.44
N GLN A 268 -18.05 -5.73 16.68
CA GLN A 268 -18.60 -4.41 16.96
C GLN A 268 -17.65 -3.29 16.50
N GLY A 269 -16.32 -3.50 16.60
CA GLY A 269 -15.32 -2.56 16.10
C GLY A 269 -15.42 -2.37 14.60
N ALA A 270 -15.44 -3.47 13.85
CA ALA A 270 -15.64 -3.43 12.39
C ALA A 270 -16.99 -2.77 12.02
N ALA A 271 -18.07 -3.13 12.73
CA ALA A 271 -19.38 -2.52 12.50
C ALA A 271 -19.39 -1.00 12.78
N ARG A 272 -18.64 -0.53 13.81
CA ARG A 272 -18.51 0.92 14.08
C ARG A 272 -17.82 1.65 12.95
N ALA A 273 -16.74 1.08 12.38
CA ALA A 273 -16.03 1.69 11.26
C ALA A 273 -16.94 1.80 10.02
N ILE A 274 -17.66 0.74 9.66
CA ILE A 274 -18.60 0.73 8.53
C ILE A 274 -19.71 1.76 8.75
N LYS A 275 -20.38 1.74 9.91
CA LYS A 275 -21.45 2.70 10.23
C LYS A 275 -20.95 4.13 10.24
N GLY A 276 -19.76 4.37 10.78
CA GLY A 276 -19.15 5.70 10.78
C GLY A 276 -18.91 6.24 9.37
N ALA A 277 -18.45 5.38 8.45
CA ALA A 277 -18.25 5.76 7.05
C ALA A 277 -19.58 6.11 6.36
N LEU A 278 -20.64 5.35 6.61
CA LEU A 278 -21.98 5.65 6.09
C LEU A 278 -22.52 6.98 6.63
N ILE A 279 -22.34 7.25 7.93
CA ILE A 279 -22.72 8.52 8.55
C ILE A 279 -21.97 9.69 7.93
N ASP A 280 -20.65 9.58 7.74
CA ASP A 280 -19.84 10.64 7.12
C ASP A 280 -20.24 10.87 5.66
N ALA A 281 -20.60 9.79 4.93
CA ALA A 281 -21.11 9.84 3.56
C ALA A 281 -22.58 10.30 3.46
N GLN A 282 -23.31 10.37 4.57
CA GLN A 282 -24.77 10.64 4.62
C GLN A 282 -25.58 9.61 3.82
N LEU A 283 -25.19 8.33 3.88
CA LEU A 283 -25.86 7.21 3.20
C LEU A 283 -26.53 6.27 4.19
N ASN A 284 -27.64 5.68 3.74
CA ASN A 284 -28.23 4.52 4.39
C ASN A 284 -27.58 3.22 3.88
N SER A 285 -27.67 2.14 4.66
CA SER A 285 -27.10 0.84 4.27
C SER A 285 -27.65 0.28 2.97
N GLU A 286 -28.93 0.57 2.67
CA GLU A 286 -29.66 0.12 1.49
C GLU A 286 -29.18 0.79 0.19
N GLU A 287 -28.44 1.89 0.29
CA GLU A 287 -27.85 2.60 -0.85
C GLU A 287 -26.51 2.03 -1.27
N VAL A 288 -25.96 1.08 -0.49
CA VAL A 288 -24.67 0.41 -0.81
C VAL A 288 -24.96 -0.81 -1.69
N GLN A 289 -24.44 -0.81 -2.92
CA GLN A 289 -24.63 -1.89 -3.88
C GLN A 289 -23.55 -2.97 -3.79
N TYR A 290 -22.39 -2.67 -3.24
CA TYR A 290 -21.25 -3.59 -3.17
C TYR A 290 -20.40 -3.37 -1.91
N ILE A 291 -19.91 -4.47 -1.31
CA ILE A 291 -19.00 -4.50 -0.14
C ILE A 291 -17.81 -5.38 -0.45
#